data_1e1a9faac29a14d5a747a33500493828
#
_entry.id   1e1a9faac29a14d5a747a33500493828
#
_cell.length_a   1.000
_cell.length_b   1.000
_cell.length_c   1.000
_cell.angle_alpha   90.00
_cell.angle_beta   90.00
_cell.angle_gamma   90.00
#
_symmetry.space_group_name_H-M   'P 1'
#
loop_
_entity.id
_entity.type
_entity.pdbx_description
1 polymer ?
#
loop_
_entity_poly.entity_id
_entity_poly.type
_entity_poly.pdbx_seq_one_letter_code
_entity_poly.pdbx_strand_id
1 'polypeptide(L)'
;MPLRPVDPPPAMSTPYSPPAAIAVTGALGFVAGRLLPRLKESGAPLFAVVRPGRDASRLEAMGIGIRRADLEEPEAHAAAFEGIGAVVHLSGMAQATRLVPVLQAAGVKRGVFISSAGVFTKLKSHSADKKRTGEAVLGASAIDHTILRPSMIYGTPADRNMVRLLVWIRRFPVVVVPGAGLTLQQPVHVDDLVSAIVASLAQTHSGGRDYNLGGPEALALRDGIRTAGVALGRSTLTVPTPLKATYRVVTLLQRLRLPSPVRPEQVLRLEESKAVDIGPARRDLGFAPRSFAEGIRAEAELLAAMK
;
A
#
# COMPACT_ATOMS: atom_id res chain seq x y z
N MET A 1 33.62 8.74 13.62
CA MET A 1 32.71 9.46 14.52
C MET A 1 31.51 8.57 14.71
N PRO A 2 31.20 8.05 15.89
CA PRO A 2 30.07 7.13 16.09
C PRO A 2 28.75 7.89 15.94
N LEU A 3 27.79 7.27 15.21
CA LEU A 3 26.45 7.77 15.03
C LEU A 3 25.75 7.87 16.40
N ARG A 4 25.18 9.03 16.71
CA ARG A 4 24.35 9.21 17.91
C ARG A 4 23.14 8.26 17.84
N PRO A 5 22.75 7.66 18.97
CA PRO A 5 21.48 6.92 19.04
C PRO A 5 20.33 7.86 18.69
N VAL A 6 19.41 7.36 17.85
CA VAL A 6 18.15 8.07 17.57
C VAL A 6 17.32 8.02 18.85
N ASP A 7 16.95 9.19 19.37
CA ASP A 7 16.06 9.28 20.52
C ASP A 7 14.75 8.54 20.26
N PRO A 8 14.23 7.78 21.23
CA PRO A 8 12.93 7.15 21.09
C PRO A 8 11.85 8.21 20.87
N PRO A 9 10.82 7.91 20.06
CA PRO A 9 9.73 8.86 19.83
C PRO A 9 9.12 9.28 21.17
N PRO A 10 8.63 10.54 21.29
CA PRO A 10 8.03 11.04 22.52
C PRO A 10 6.89 10.12 22.95
N ALA A 11 6.88 9.76 24.24
CA ALA A 11 5.84 8.95 24.84
C ALA A 11 4.48 9.60 24.59
N MET A 12 3.54 8.83 24.01
CA MET A 12 2.18 9.26 23.74
C MET A 12 1.51 9.68 25.07
N SER A 13 1.11 10.94 25.19
CA SER A 13 0.62 11.54 26.42
C SER A 13 -0.85 11.25 26.76
N THR A 14 -1.55 10.44 25.97
CA THR A 14 -2.91 9.95 26.26
C THR A 14 -2.96 8.43 26.16
N PRO A 15 -3.53 7.73 27.15
CA PRO A 15 -3.69 6.30 27.06
C PRO A 15 -4.60 5.97 25.87
N TYR A 16 -4.07 5.22 24.91
CA TYR A 16 -4.84 4.67 23.79
C TYR A 16 -5.90 3.73 24.36
N SER A 17 -7.15 4.15 24.28
CA SER A 17 -8.28 3.22 24.49
C SER A 17 -8.55 2.56 23.16
N PRO A 18 -8.30 1.24 23.02
CA PRO A 18 -8.58 0.55 21.78
C PRO A 18 -10.06 0.70 21.42
N PRO A 19 -10.41 0.87 20.15
CA PRO A 19 -11.82 0.89 19.73
C PRO A 19 -12.49 -0.42 20.16
N ALA A 20 -13.79 -0.36 20.45
CA ALA A 20 -14.57 -1.51 20.95
C ALA A 20 -14.41 -2.75 20.03
N ALA A 21 -14.29 -2.54 18.72
CA ALA A 21 -13.94 -3.57 17.73
C ALA A 21 -13.39 -2.92 16.48
N ILE A 22 -12.48 -3.62 15.76
CA ILE A 22 -11.89 -3.15 14.50
C ILE A 22 -12.30 -4.09 13.37
N ALA A 23 -12.88 -3.53 12.30
CA ALA A 23 -13.11 -4.26 11.06
C ALA A 23 -12.03 -3.95 10.02
N VAL A 24 -11.55 -4.98 9.33
CA VAL A 24 -10.56 -4.85 8.24
C VAL A 24 -11.19 -5.35 6.95
N THR A 25 -11.31 -4.49 5.96
CA THR A 25 -11.70 -4.87 4.60
C THR A 25 -10.47 -5.17 3.77
N GLY A 26 -10.59 -6.04 2.76
CA GLY A 26 -9.41 -6.50 2.01
C GLY A 26 -8.47 -7.37 2.83
N ALA A 27 -9.01 -8.04 3.85
CA ALA A 27 -8.30 -8.83 4.85
C ALA A 27 -7.51 -10.03 4.29
N LEU A 28 -7.81 -10.48 3.07
CA LEU A 28 -7.07 -11.53 2.36
C LEU A 28 -5.92 -10.98 1.51
N GLY A 29 -5.70 -9.67 1.52
CA GLY A 29 -4.70 -9.00 0.70
C GLY A 29 -3.28 -9.02 1.30
N PHE A 30 -2.31 -8.60 0.48
CA PHE A 30 -0.90 -8.51 0.82
C PHE A 30 -0.64 -7.69 2.10
N VAL A 31 -1.16 -6.46 2.16
CA VAL A 31 -0.99 -5.56 3.32
C VAL A 31 -1.64 -6.15 4.57
N ALA A 32 -2.83 -6.74 4.42
CA ALA A 32 -3.55 -7.36 5.54
C ALA A 32 -2.76 -8.51 6.18
N GLY A 33 -2.03 -9.29 5.38
CA GLY A 33 -1.20 -10.38 5.88
C GLY A 33 -0.11 -9.92 6.87
N ARG A 34 0.33 -8.65 6.77
CA ARG A 34 1.28 -8.04 7.70
C ARG A 34 0.59 -7.22 8.80
N LEU A 35 -0.56 -6.65 8.51
CA LEU A 35 -1.31 -5.79 9.42
C LEU A 35 -2.03 -6.59 10.52
N LEU A 36 -2.73 -7.67 10.15
CA LEU A 36 -3.59 -8.39 11.09
C LEU A 36 -2.86 -8.95 12.31
N PRO A 37 -1.64 -9.54 12.19
CA PRO A 37 -0.87 -9.95 13.36
C PRO A 37 -0.59 -8.77 14.31
N ARG A 38 -0.23 -7.60 13.76
CA ARG A 38 0.07 -6.39 14.55
C ARG A 38 -1.18 -5.82 15.22
N LEU A 39 -2.33 -5.82 14.55
CA LEU A 39 -3.58 -5.39 15.18
C LEU A 39 -4.02 -6.33 16.31
N LYS A 40 -3.74 -7.61 16.17
CA LYS A 40 -4.06 -8.58 17.22
C LYS A 40 -3.30 -8.32 18.53
N GLU A 41 -2.09 -7.80 18.46
CA GLU A 41 -1.28 -7.38 19.62
C GLU A 41 -1.97 -6.29 20.45
N SER A 42 -2.89 -5.51 19.86
CA SER A 42 -3.65 -4.46 20.59
C SER A 42 -4.71 -5.00 21.55
N GLY A 43 -5.06 -6.27 21.45
CA GLY A 43 -6.12 -6.91 22.26
C GLY A 43 -7.56 -6.54 21.85
N ALA A 44 -7.75 -5.63 20.89
CA ALA A 44 -9.08 -5.28 20.39
C ALA A 44 -9.70 -6.45 19.61
N PRO A 45 -11.02 -6.69 19.72
CA PRO A 45 -11.71 -7.64 18.86
C PRO A 45 -11.54 -7.28 17.39
N LEU A 46 -11.06 -8.25 16.58
CA LEU A 46 -10.82 -8.07 15.16
C LEU A 46 -11.82 -8.82 14.30
N PHE A 47 -12.34 -8.14 13.28
CA PHE A 47 -13.23 -8.72 12.29
C PHE A 47 -12.66 -8.49 10.89
N ALA A 48 -12.60 -9.55 10.11
CA ALA A 48 -12.26 -9.49 8.69
C ALA A 48 -13.53 -9.44 7.85
N VAL A 49 -13.70 -8.41 7.05
CA VAL A 49 -14.80 -8.32 6.08
C VAL A 49 -14.35 -9.00 4.79
N VAL A 50 -14.97 -10.14 4.49
CA VAL A 50 -14.59 -11.03 3.40
C VAL A 50 -15.79 -11.30 2.49
N ARG A 51 -15.59 -11.25 1.18
CA ARG A 51 -16.66 -11.56 0.22
C ARG A 51 -17.20 -12.98 0.42
N PRO A 52 -18.51 -13.20 0.24
CA PRO A 52 -19.07 -14.55 0.22
C PRO A 52 -18.31 -15.48 -0.72
N GLY A 53 -18.19 -16.75 -0.36
CA GLY A 53 -17.48 -17.76 -1.14
C GLY A 53 -15.94 -17.70 -1.12
N ARG A 54 -15.32 -16.69 -0.49
CA ARG A 54 -13.86 -16.65 -0.33
C ARG A 54 -13.43 -17.47 0.89
N ASP A 55 -12.37 -18.27 0.73
CA ASP A 55 -11.76 -18.99 1.84
C ASP A 55 -11.17 -18.00 2.85
N ALA A 56 -11.55 -18.16 4.11
CA ALA A 56 -11.09 -17.37 5.25
C ALA A 56 -10.48 -18.22 6.37
N SER A 57 -10.28 -19.52 6.15
CA SER A 57 -9.82 -20.49 7.15
C SER A 57 -8.54 -20.04 7.85
N ARG A 58 -7.61 -19.41 7.12
CA ARG A 58 -6.39 -18.83 7.69
C ARG A 58 -6.68 -17.73 8.71
N LEU A 59 -7.68 -16.89 8.46
CA LEU A 59 -8.05 -15.80 9.37
C LEU A 59 -8.78 -16.35 10.61
N GLU A 60 -9.63 -17.34 10.41
CA GLU A 60 -10.32 -18.07 11.50
C GLU A 60 -9.31 -18.77 12.41
N ALA A 61 -8.30 -19.44 11.84
CA ALA A 61 -7.20 -20.05 12.58
C ALA A 61 -6.36 -19.03 13.39
N MET A 62 -6.34 -17.75 12.95
CA MET A 62 -5.75 -16.65 13.71
C MET A 62 -6.68 -16.11 14.81
N GLY A 63 -7.90 -16.64 14.98
CA GLY A 63 -8.89 -16.15 15.93
C GLY A 63 -9.51 -14.81 15.54
N ILE A 64 -9.54 -14.48 14.23
CA ILE A 64 -10.16 -13.27 13.70
C ILE A 64 -11.60 -13.60 13.31
N GLY A 65 -12.57 -12.81 13.80
CA GLY A 65 -13.97 -12.97 13.44
C GLY A 65 -14.22 -12.68 11.94
N ILE A 66 -15.05 -13.49 11.30
CA ILE A 66 -15.35 -13.30 9.87
C ILE A 66 -16.75 -12.68 9.71
N ARG A 67 -16.80 -11.57 8.97
CA ARG A 67 -18.03 -10.92 8.52
C ARG A 67 -18.12 -11.07 7.00
N ARG A 68 -19.22 -11.64 6.50
CA ARG A 68 -19.41 -11.90 5.06
C ARG A 68 -20.15 -10.72 4.42
N ALA A 69 -19.47 -9.98 3.52
CA ALA A 69 -20.08 -8.89 2.75
C ALA A 69 -19.34 -8.66 1.43
N ASP A 70 -20.07 -8.35 0.36
CA ASP A 70 -19.51 -7.86 -0.90
C ASP A 70 -19.63 -6.34 -0.95
N LEU A 71 -18.52 -5.62 -0.88
CA LEU A 71 -18.49 -4.16 -0.88
C LEU A 71 -18.96 -3.53 -2.21
N GLU A 72 -19.28 -4.31 -3.21
CA GLU A 72 -19.93 -3.86 -4.46
C GLU A 72 -21.46 -3.87 -4.36
N GLU A 73 -22.05 -4.55 -3.35
CA GLU A 73 -23.49 -4.65 -3.13
C GLU A 73 -23.91 -3.92 -1.84
N PRO A 74 -24.47 -2.70 -1.94
CA PRO A 74 -24.67 -1.82 -0.76
C PRO A 74 -25.61 -2.37 0.31
N GLU A 75 -26.65 -3.11 -0.07
CA GLU A 75 -27.73 -3.51 0.86
C GLU A 75 -27.33 -4.60 1.87
N ALA A 76 -26.29 -5.38 1.57
CA ALA A 76 -25.84 -6.48 2.42
C ALA A 76 -24.84 -6.06 3.54
N HIS A 77 -24.51 -4.78 3.67
CA HIS A 77 -23.27 -4.36 4.36
C HIS A 77 -23.47 -3.85 5.79
N ALA A 78 -24.62 -3.31 6.15
CA ALA A 78 -24.82 -2.71 7.47
C ALA A 78 -24.54 -3.71 8.61
N ALA A 79 -25.03 -4.94 8.51
CA ALA A 79 -24.80 -6.00 9.48
C ALA A 79 -23.32 -6.40 9.61
N ALA A 80 -22.52 -6.25 8.54
CA ALA A 80 -21.09 -6.55 8.61
C ALA A 80 -20.29 -5.54 9.44
N PHE A 81 -20.86 -4.36 9.73
CA PHE A 81 -20.22 -3.31 10.51
C PHE A 81 -20.95 -3.02 11.83
N GLU A 82 -21.95 -3.81 12.20
CA GLU A 82 -22.64 -3.66 13.47
C GLU A 82 -21.68 -3.91 14.65
N GLY A 83 -21.67 -2.98 15.62
CA GLY A 83 -20.79 -3.04 16.78
C GLY A 83 -19.32 -2.72 16.50
N ILE A 84 -18.98 -2.26 15.29
CA ILE A 84 -17.62 -1.87 14.91
C ILE A 84 -17.36 -0.43 15.30
N GLY A 85 -16.31 -0.20 16.09
CA GLY A 85 -15.87 1.15 16.50
C GLY A 85 -14.92 1.81 15.49
N ALA A 86 -14.08 1.00 14.83
CA ALA A 86 -13.13 1.50 13.82
C ALA A 86 -13.01 0.57 12.61
N VAL A 87 -12.68 1.14 11.45
CA VAL A 87 -12.44 0.38 10.22
C VAL A 87 -11.06 0.66 9.63
N VAL A 88 -10.39 -0.39 9.13
CA VAL A 88 -9.23 -0.26 8.24
C VAL A 88 -9.62 -0.75 6.85
N HIS A 89 -9.69 0.19 5.91
CA HIS A 89 -10.12 -0.11 4.55
C HIS A 89 -8.93 -0.32 3.61
N LEU A 90 -8.62 -1.59 3.30
CA LEU A 90 -7.53 -2.00 2.40
C LEU A 90 -8.02 -2.41 1.00
N SER A 91 -9.32 -2.54 0.79
CA SER A 91 -9.89 -3.03 -0.49
C SER A 91 -9.74 -2.06 -1.66
N GLY A 92 -9.42 -0.80 -1.36
CA GLY A 92 -9.18 0.25 -2.36
C GLY A 92 -10.15 1.41 -2.29
N MET A 93 -9.60 2.63 -2.32
CA MET A 93 -10.32 3.89 -2.12
C MET A 93 -11.52 4.09 -3.06
N ALA A 94 -11.50 3.51 -4.25
CA ALA A 94 -12.64 3.59 -5.18
C ALA A 94 -13.95 3.01 -4.60
N GLN A 95 -13.87 2.08 -3.65
CA GLN A 95 -15.04 1.50 -2.99
C GLN A 95 -15.59 2.39 -1.86
N ALA A 96 -14.84 3.41 -1.43
CA ALA A 96 -15.27 4.32 -0.36
C ALA A 96 -16.60 5.02 -0.71
N THR A 97 -16.88 5.27 -1.98
CA THR A 97 -18.16 5.87 -2.42
C THR A 97 -19.40 5.09 -1.98
N ARG A 98 -19.27 3.77 -1.89
CA ARG A 98 -20.36 2.88 -1.44
C ARG A 98 -20.22 2.54 0.05
N LEU A 99 -18.98 2.37 0.52
CA LEU A 99 -18.70 1.94 1.88
C LEU A 99 -19.00 3.03 2.91
N VAL A 100 -18.65 4.29 2.63
CA VAL A 100 -18.79 5.41 3.60
C VAL A 100 -20.22 5.57 4.10
N PRO A 101 -21.27 5.61 3.26
CA PRO A 101 -22.65 5.68 3.75
C PRO A 101 -23.03 4.51 4.67
N VAL A 102 -22.56 3.30 4.38
CA VAL A 102 -22.80 2.11 5.20
C VAL A 102 -22.14 2.21 6.56
N LEU A 103 -20.87 2.66 6.59
CA LEU A 103 -20.16 2.87 7.85
C LEU A 103 -20.84 3.94 8.73
N GLN A 104 -21.33 5.02 8.12
CA GLN A 104 -22.08 6.06 8.86
C GLN A 104 -23.39 5.51 9.44
N ALA A 105 -24.16 4.75 8.65
CA ALA A 105 -25.39 4.12 9.10
C ALA A 105 -25.15 3.08 10.20
N ALA A 106 -24.04 2.35 10.17
CA ALA A 106 -23.61 1.42 11.21
C ALA A 106 -23.02 2.11 12.46
N GLY A 107 -22.89 3.43 12.46
CA GLY A 107 -22.36 4.20 13.58
C GLY A 107 -20.85 4.10 13.78
N VAL A 108 -20.08 3.68 12.75
CA VAL A 108 -18.62 3.63 12.79
C VAL A 108 -18.06 5.05 12.93
N LYS A 109 -17.27 5.29 13.97
CA LYS A 109 -16.75 6.61 14.32
C LYS A 109 -15.39 6.92 13.72
N ARG A 110 -14.55 5.89 13.53
CA ARG A 110 -13.14 6.02 13.13
C ARG A 110 -12.82 5.17 11.91
N GLY A 111 -12.00 5.72 10.99
CA GLY A 111 -11.55 4.96 9.82
C GLY A 111 -10.14 5.28 9.36
N VAL A 112 -9.36 4.27 8.99
CA VAL A 112 -8.10 4.40 8.25
C VAL A 112 -8.29 3.82 6.86
N PHE A 113 -8.13 4.66 5.84
CA PHE A 113 -8.42 4.30 4.45
C PHE A 113 -7.16 4.35 3.62
N ILE A 114 -6.87 3.25 2.90
CA ILE A 114 -5.70 3.18 2.05
C ILE A 114 -6.08 3.61 0.62
N SER A 115 -5.50 4.75 0.24
CA SER A 115 -5.53 5.27 -1.13
C SER A 115 -4.22 4.93 -1.85
N SER A 116 -3.67 5.82 -2.62
CA SER A 116 -2.40 5.63 -3.34
C SER A 116 -1.87 6.98 -3.84
N ALA A 117 -0.57 7.18 -3.83
CA ALA A 117 0.08 8.32 -4.50
C ALA A 117 -0.26 8.43 -5.99
N GLY A 118 -0.82 7.36 -6.58
CA GLY A 118 -1.36 7.39 -7.95
C GLY A 118 -2.52 8.38 -8.18
N VAL A 119 -3.13 8.95 -7.13
CA VAL A 119 -4.14 10.04 -7.26
C VAL A 119 -3.53 11.32 -7.84
N PHE A 120 -2.22 11.52 -7.70
CA PHE A 120 -1.50 12.68 -8.20
C PHE A 120 -1.09 12.57 -9.67
N THR A 121 -1.40 11.46 -10.36
CA THR A 121 -1.05 11.30 -11.78
C THR A 121 -1.67 12.41 -12.63
N LYS A 122 -0.87 12.94 -13.56
CA LYS A 122 -1.28 13.91 -14.57
C LYS A 122 -1.83 13.22 -15.83
N LEU A 123 -1.62 11.90 -15.95
CA LEU A 123 -2.15 11.11 -17.05
C LEU A 123 -3.65 10.85 -16.84
N LYS A 124 -4.42 10.79 -17.92
CA LYS A 124 -5.81 10.34 -17.88
C LYS A 124 -5.87 8.92 -17.30
N SER A 125 -6.53 8.77 -16.17
CA SER A 125 -6.59 7.49 -15.46
C SER A 125 -7.90 7.33 -14.71
N HIS A 126 -8.79 6.54 -15.28
CA HIS A 126 -10.07 6.18 -14.65
C HIS A 126 -9.90 5.62 -13.22
N SER A 127 -8.82 4.87 -12.97
CA SER A 127 -8.51 4.37 -11.63
C SER A 127 -8.14 5.49 -10.66
N ALA A 128 -7.42 6.52 -11.10
CA ALA A 128 -7.08 7.66 -10.26
C ALA A 128 -8.33 8.52 -9.99
N ASP A 129 -9.18 8.72 -11.02
CA ASP A 129 -10.42 9.49 -10.89
C ASP A 129 -11.35 8.84 -9.86
N LYS A 130 -11.57 7.53 -9.94
CA LYS A 130 -12.36 6.79 -8.95
C LYS A 130 -11.82 6.92 -7.53
N LYS A 131 -10.50 6.93 -7.35
CA LYS A 131 -9.90 7.11 -6.04
C LYS A 131 -10.12 8.54 -5.53
N ARG A 132 -9.93 9.56 -6.37
CA ARG A 132 -10.20 10.96 -6.02
C ARG A 132 -11.66 11.15 -5.60
N THR A 133 -12.60 10.54 -6.33
CA THR A 133 -14.01 10.55 -5.94
C THR A 133 -14.24 9.89 -4.57
N GLY A 134 -13.60 8.73 -4.31
CA GLY A 134 -13.68 8.06 -3.02
C GLY A 134 -13.11 8.89 -1.87
N GLU A 135 -11.97 9.56 -2.08
CA GLU A 135 -11.39 10.49 -1.11
C GLU A 135 -12.32 11.68 -0.83
N ALA A 136 -12.94 12.25 -1.87
CA ALA A 136 -13.87 13.37 -1.72
C ALA A 136 -15.13 12.97 -0.93
N VAL A 137 -15.71 11.80 -1.20
CA VAL A 137 -16.87 11.27 -0.45
C VAL A 137 -16.51 11.07 1.02
N LEU A 138 -15.32 10.49 1.28
CA LEU A 138 -14.86 10.31 2.67
C LEU A 138 -14.62 11.64 3.36
N GLY A 139 -13.98 12.61 2.69
CA GLY A 139 -13.73 13.96 3.22
C GLY A 139 -15.00 14.74 3.55
N ALA A 140 -16.11 14.46 2.85
CA ALA A 140 -17.43 15.06 3.13
C ALA A 140 -18.22 14.30 4.20
N SER A 141 -17.70 13.18 4.73
CA SER A 141 -18.39 12.34 5.71
C SER A 141 -18.16 12.83 7.15
N ALA A 142 -19.02 12.38 8.07
CA ALA A 142 -18.86 12.62 9.51
C ALA A 142 -17.90 11.63 10.20
N ILE A 143 -17.28 10.71 9.45
CA ILE A 143 -16.33 9.73 10.00
C ILE A 143 -15.01 10.46 10.30
N ASP A 144 -14.52 10.35 11.53
CA ASP A 144 -13.13 10.72 11.82
C ASP A 144 -12.19 9.78 11.07
N HIS A 145 -11.45 10.32 10.09
CA HIS A 145 -10.74 9.49 9.16
C HIS A 145 -9.29 9.90 8.94
N THR A 146 -8.46 8.91 8.59
CA THR A 146 -7.12 9.13 8.05
C THR A 146 -7.03 8.47 6.67
N ILE A 147 -6.61 9.25 5.67
CA ILE A 147 -6.29 8.74 4.34
C ILE A 147 -4.78 8.54 4.25
N LEU A 148 -4.34 7.32 3.98
CA LEU A 148 -2.94 7.02 3.72
C LEU A 148 -2.75 6.78 2.22
N ARG A 149 -1.84 7.55 1.60
CA ARG A 149 -1.50 7.47 0.17
C ARG A 149 -0.11 6.86 -0.02
N PRO A 150 0.04 5.54 0.10
CA PRO A 150 1.32 4.92 -0.16
C PRO A 150 1.71 5.06 -1.63
N SER A 151 3.00 5.15 -1.88
CA SER A 151 3.62 4.98 -3.19
C SER A 151 3.58 3.49 -3.58
N MET A 152 4.60 2.96 -4.27
CA MET A 152 4.66 1.53 -4.56
C MET A 152 5.00 0.73 -3.31
N ILE A 153 4.08 -0.13 -2.87
CA ILE A 153 4.26 -1.00 -1.70
C ILE A 153 5.03 -2.25 -2.12
N TYR A 154 6.06 -2.63 -1.32
CA TYR A 154 6.89 -3.81 -1.53
C TYR A 154 7.27 -4.46 -0.19
N GLY A 155 8.04 -5.55 -0.19
CA GLY A 155 8.70 -6.08 1.01
C GLY A 155 8.43 -7.54 1.33
N THR A 156 7.64 -8.26 0.52
CA THR A 156 7.54 -9.72 0.59
C THR A 156 7.24 -10.30 -0.78
N PRO A 157 7.54 -11.60 -1.02
CA PRO A 157 7.21 -12.25 -2.29
C PRO A 157 5.72 -12.28 -2.66
N ALA A 158 4.84 -11.83 -1.77
CA ALA A 158 3.42 -11.66 -2.06
C ALA A 158 3.07 -10.36 -2.78
N ASP A 159 4.00 -9.39 -2.88
CA ASP A 159 3.81 -8.22 -3.74
C ASP A 159 3.82 -8.61 -5.22
N ARG A 160 3.28 -7.73 -6.07
CA ARG A 160 3.11 -8.03 -7.50
C ARG A 160 4.11 -7.30 -8.40
N ASN A 161 4.91 -6.41 -7.86
CA ASN A 161 5.77 -5.52 -8.64
C ASN A 161 7.25 -5.83 -8.40
N MET A 162 7.69 -5.72 -7.18
CA MET A 162 9.11 -5.87 -6.85
C MET A 162 9.57 -7.32 -6.97
N VAL A 163 8.74 -8.28 -6.54
CA VAL A 163 9.03 -9.71 -6.73
C VAL A 163 9.28 -10.06 -8.20
N ARG A 164 8.52 -9.47 -9.15
CA ARG A 164 8.75 -9.71 -10.58
C ARG A 164 10.10 -9.17 -11.05
N LEU A 165 10.49 -8.00 -10.56
CA LEU A 165 11.80 -7.43 -10.84
C LEU A 165 12.92 -8.33 -10.29
N LEU A 166 12.80 -8.77 -9.03
CA LEU A 166 13.79 -9.67 -8.42
C LEU A 166 13.89 -11.01 -9.16
N VAL A 167 12.77 -11.62 -9.52
CA VAL A 167 12.73 -12.86 -10.31
C VAL A 167 13.36 -12.66 -11.69
N TRP A 168 13.08 -11.52 -12.34
CA TRP A 168 13.69 -11.18 -13.63
C TRP A 168 15.21 -11.04 -13.51
N ILE A 169 15.70 -10.22 -12.57
CA ILE A 169 17.13 -9.98 -12.35
C ILE A 169 17.87 -11.29 -12.00
N ARG A 170 17.21 -12.16 -11.24
CA ARG A 170 17.77 -13.49 -10.92
C ARG A 170 18.03 -14.34 -12.17
N ARG A 171 17.23 -14.17 -13.21
CA ARG A 171 17.37 -14.92 -14.47
C ARG A 171 18.19 -14.15 -15.50
N PHE A 172 18.02 -12.84 -15.61
CA PHE A 172 18.63 -11.99 -16.63
C PHE A 172 19.25 -10.75 -15.98
N PRO A 173 20.57 -10.52 -16.10
CA PRO A 173 21.23 -9.38 -15.47
C PRO A 173 21.01 -8.05 -16.24
N VAL A 174 20.13 -8.05 -17.24
CA VAL A 174 19.82 -6.88 -18.07
C VAL A 174 18.37 -6.50 -17.88
N VAL A 175 18.12 -5.22 -17.56
CA VAL A 175 16.78 -4.65 -17.43
C VAL A 175 16.62 -3.50 -18.39
N VAL A 176 15.66 -3.61 -19.29
CA VAL A 176 15.29 -2.54 -20.20
C VAL A 176 14.45 -1.51 -19.46
N VAL A 177 14.84 -0.24 -19.52
CA VAL A 177 14.14 0.87 -18.87
C VAL A 177 13.66 1.88 -19.90
N PRO A 178 12.39 2.32 -19.84
CA PRO A 178 11.91 3.41 -20.68
C PRO A 178 12.60 4.72 -20.33
N GLY A 179 12.98 5.49 -21.34
CA GLY A 179 13.75 6.73 -21.16
C GLY A 179 15.14 6.44 -20.60
N ALA A 180 15.70 7.41 -19.88
CA ALA A 180 17.02 7.28 -19.23
C ALA A 180 16.98 6.58 -17.87
N GLY A 181 15.79 6.15 -17.40
CA GLY A 181 15.61 5.59 -16.07
C GLY A 181 15.84 6.57 -14.91
N LEU A 182 15.72 7.87 -15.19
CA LEU A 182 15.98 8.95 -14.21
C LEU A 182 14.73 9.35 -13.42
N THR A 183 13.55 8.88 -13.81
CA THR A 183 12.31 9.17 -13.08
C THR A 183 12.40 8.70 -11.64
N LEU A 184 11.98 9.56 -10.73
CA LEU A 184 12.06 9.30 -9.31
C LEU A 184 10.95 8.34 -8.87
N GLN A 185 11.32 7.35 -8.11
CA GLN A 185 10.44 6.40 -7.42
C GLN A 185 10.74 6.46 -5.92
N GLN A 186 9.73 6.27 -5.10
CA GLN A 186 9.90 6.32 -3.64
C GLN A 186 9.13 5.15 -2.99
N PRO A 187 9.52 3.90 -3.25
CA PRO A 187 8.79 2.73 -2.76
C PRO A 187 8.76 2.69 -1.23
N VAL A 188 7.64 2.24 -0.67
CA VAL A 188 7.44 2.08 0.77
C VAL A 188 7.37 0.60 1.15
N HIS A 189 8.10 0.20 2.18
CA HIS A 189 8.04 -1.17 2.67
C HIS A 189 6.71 -1.44 3.36
N VAL A 190 6.16 -2.64 3.18
CA VAL A 190 4.84 -3.02 3.72
C VAL A 190 4.76 -2.88 5.24
N ASP A 191 5.82 -3.22 5.97
CA ASP A 191 5.82 -3.11 7.43
C ASP A 191 5.84 -1.65 7.90
N ASP A 192 6.45 -0.74 7.13
CA ASP A 192 6.45 0.69 7.45
C ASP A 192 5.05 1.28 7.19
N LEU A 193 4.37 0.85 6.12
CA LEU A 193 2.95 1.16 5.90
C LEU A 193 2.08 0.64 7.04
N VAL A 194 2.29 -0.59 7.49
CA VAL A 194 1.56 -1.18 8.62
C VAL A 194 1.77 -0.37 9.89
N SER A 195 3.00 0.08 10.18
CA SER A 195 3.28 0.95 11.32
C SER A 195 2.51 2.27 11.24
N ALA A 196 2.44 2.88 10.05
CA ALA A 196 1.64 4.09 9.83
C ALA A 196 0.13 3.85 10.01
N ILE A 197 -0.40 2.70 9.58
CA ILE A 197 -1.81 2.32 9.81
C ILE A 197 -2.10 2.21 11.30
N VAL A 198 -1.25 1.50 12.04
CA VAL A 198 -1.42 1.33 13.50
C VAL A 198 -1.33 2.67 14.22
N ALA A 199 -0.35 3.50 13.89
CA ALA A 199 -0.22 4.84 14.45
C ALA A 199 -1.46 5.72 14.14
N SER A 200 -1.98 5.63 12.92
CA SER A 200 -3.20 6.35 12.52
C SER A 200 -4.44 5.92 13.29
N LEU A 201 -4.57 4.64 13.62
CA LEU A 201 -5.67 4.14 14.45
C LEU A 201 -5.61 4.68 15.89
N ALA A 202 -4.40 4.85 16.43
CA ALA A 202 -4.18 5.34 17.79
C ALA A 202 -4.44 6.83 17.96
N GLN A 203 -4.46 7.60 16.86
CA GLN A 203 -4.69 9.04 16.90
C GLN A 203 -6.15 9.38 16.60
N THR A 204 -6.72 10.25 17.39
CA THR A 204 -8.03 10.86 17.12
C THR A 204 -7.82 12.28 16.57
N HIS A 205 -8.33 12.53 15.38
CA HIS A 205 -8.26 13.85 14.74
C HIS A 205 -9.68 14.37 14.49
N SER A 206 -9.97 15.55 14.96
CA SER A 206 -11.19 16.23 14.55
C SER A 206 -11.01 16.82 13.15
N GLY A 207 -11.61 16.19 12.14
CA GLY A 207 -11.71 16.80 10.82
C GLY A 207 -10.95 16.13 9.67
N GLY A 208 -10.53 14.90 9.81
CA GLY A 208 -9.90 14.14 8.73
C GLY A 208 -8.45 14.58 8.44
N ARG A 209 -7.58 13.62 8.18
CA ARG A 209 -6.18 13.88 7.80
C ARG A 209 -5.77 12.96 6.66
N ASP A 210 -4.83 13.44 5.85
CA ASP A 210 -4.27 12.63 4.77
C ASP A 210 -2.74 12.71 4.77
N TYR A 211 -2.11 11.57 4.53
CA TYR A 211 -0.66 11.44 4.56
C TYR A 211 -0.15 10.67 3.35
N ASN A 212 0.88 11.21 2.71
CA ASN A 212 1.63 10.48 1.71
C ASN A 212 2.69 9.61 2.39
N LEU A 213 2.84 8.38 1.91
CA LEU A 213 3.80 7.42 2.45
C LEU A 213 4.72 6.91 1.35
N GLY A 214 6.01 7.13 1.54
CA GLY A 214 7.09 6.69 0.65
C GLY A 214 8.27 6.20 1.48
N GLY A 215 9.32 5.73 0.84
CA GLY A 215 10.62 5.52 1.48
C GLY A 215 11.21 6.83 2.01
N PRO A 216 12.35 6.78 2.72
CA PRO A 216 12.96 7.97 3.32
C PRO A 216 13.40 9.00 2.29
N GLU A 217 13.71 8.56 1.09
CA GLU A 217 14.15 9.35 -0.05
C GLU A 217 13.62 8.79 -1.37
N ALA A 218 13.49 9.66 -2.36
CA ALA A 218 13.19 9.25 -3.72
C ALA A 218 14.48 8.87 -4.45
N LEU A 219 14.45 7.79 -5.24
CA LEU A 219 15.59 7.29 -5.99
C LEU A 219 15.24 7.17 -7.48
N ALA A 220 16.22 7.34 -8.35
CA ALA A 220 16.01 7.13 -9.77
C ALA A 220 15.68 5.66 -10.05
N LEU A 221 14.79 5.40 -11.00
CA LEU A 221 14.37 4.03 -11.35
C LEU A 221 15.56 3.10 -11.64
N ARG A 222 16.57 3.59 -12.38
CA ARG A 222 17.79 2.83 -12.69
C ARG A 222 18.59 2.45 -11.43
N ASP A 223 18.62 3.37 -10.43
CA ASP A 223 19.37 3.14 -9.20
C ASP A 223 18.62 2.15 -8.29
N GLY A 224 17.29 2.20 -8.27
CA GLY A 224 16.48 1.18 -7.61
C GLY A 224 16.67 -0.22 -8.23
N ILE A 225 16.73 -0.32 -9.56
CA ILE A 225 17.02 -1.59 -10.25
C ILE A 225 18.41 -2.10 -9.90
N ARG A 226 19.41 -1.22 -9.87
CA ARG A 226 20.79 -1.59 -9.47
C ARG A 226 20.84 -2.08 -8.03
N THR A 227 20.16 -1.37 -7.11
CA THR A 227 20.06 -1.76 -5.70
C THR A 227 19.39 -3.14 -5.53
N ALA A 228 18.34 -3.42 -6.31
CA ALA A 228 17.71 -4.74 -6.34
C ALA A 228 18.66 -5.84 -6.85
N GLY A 229 19.50 -5.52 -7.84
CA GLY A 229 20.55 -6.42 -8.30
C GLY A 229 21.58 -6.74 -7.21
N VAL A 230 22.07 -5.72 -6.52
CA VAL A 230 23.01 -5.87 -5.39
C VAL A 230 22.41 -6.76 -4.29
N ALA A 231 21.13 -6.59 -3.99
CA ALA A 231 20.42 -7.42 -2.99
C ALA A 231 20.38 -8.92 -3.38
N LEU A 232 20.46 -9.22 -4.68
CA LEU A 232 20.56 -10.60 -5.21
C LEU A 232 22.01 -11.08 -5.42
N GLY A 233 23.02 -10.28 -5.03
CA GLY A 233 24.43 -10.57 -5.29
C GLY A 233 24.80 -10.49 -6.78
N ARG A 234 24.07 -9.69 -7.60
CA ARG A 234 24.27 -9.57 -9.04
C ARG A 234 24.53 -8.14 -9.47
N SER A 235 25.46 -7.98 -10.42
CA SER A 235 25.56 -6.73 -11.19
C SER A 235 24.42 -6.69 -12.21
N THR A 236 23.70 -5.57 -12.26
CA THR A 236 22.56 -5.39 -13.16
C THR A 236 22.82 -4.22 -14.11
N LEU A 237 22.73 -4.49 -15.41
CA LEU A 237 22.83 -3.49 -16.46
C LEU A 237 21.43 -2.96 -16.79
N THR A 238 21.26 -1.66 -16.73
CA THR A 238 20.05 -0.99 -17.23
C THR A 238 20.28 -0.48 -18.65
N VAL A 239 19.42 -0.88 -19.57
CA VAL A 239 19.49 -0.46 -20.99
C VAL A 239 18.38 0.57 -21.24
N PRO A 240 18.72 1.83 -21.49
CA PRO A 240 17.73 2.86 -21.79
C PRO A 240 17.11 2.62 -23.17
N THR A 241 15.81 2.84 -23.28
CA THR A 241 15.08 2.72 -24.55
C THR A 241 14.19 3.95 -24.77
N PRO A 242 14.04 4.43 -26.01
CA PRO A 242 13.12 5.52 -26.28
C PRO A 242 11.70 5.14 -25.86
N LEU A 243 11.06 5.97 -25.03
CA LEU A 243 9.72 5.69 -24.49
C LEU A 243 8.72 5.35 -25.58
N LYS A 244 8.70 6.15 -26.67
CA LYS A 244 7.76 5.93 -27.80
C LYS A 244 7.96 4.55 -28.44
N ALA A 245 9.21 4.10 -28.56
CA ALA A 245 9.53 2.77 -29.10
C ALA A 245 9.05 1.68 -28.15
N THR A 246 9.38 1.77 -26.87
CA THR A 246 8.92 0.82 -25.84
C THR A 246 7.39 0.74 -25.79
N TYR A 247 6.69 1.88 -25.80
CA TYR A 247 5.24 1.93 -25.82
C TYR A 247 4.66 1.23 -27.04
N ARG A 248 5.21 1.49 -28.25
CA ARG A 248 4.76 0.86 -29.51
C ARG A 248 4.97 -0.67 -29.47
N VAL A 249 6.14 -1.13 -29.03
CA VAL A 249 6.45 -2.56 -28.92
C VAL A 249 5.51 -3.23 -27.93
N VAL A 250 5.32 -2.69 -26.73
CA VAL A 250 4.43 -3.26 -25.72
C VAL A 250 2.97 -3.27 -26.21
N THR A 251 2.54 -2.22 -26.92
CA THR A 251 1.20 -2.16 -27.53
C THR A 251 1.02 -3.22 -28.61
N LEU A 252 2.04 -3.43 -29.44
CA LEU A 252 2.02 -4.47 -30.47
C LEU A 252 1.96 -5.87 -29.86
N LEU A 253 2.80 -6.15 -28.85
CA LEU A 253 2.76 -7.43 -28.12
C LEU A 253 1.37 -7.69 -27.53
N GLN A 254 0.74 -6.68 -26.93
CA GLN A 254 -0.60 -6.80 -26.38
C GLN A 254 -1.65 -7.09 -27.48
N ARG A 255 -1.55 -6.40 -28.63
CA ARG A 255 -2.46 -6.65 -29.78
C ARG A 255 -2.33 -8.07 -30.33
N LEU A 256 -1.11 -8.58 -30.39
CA LEU A 256 -0.80 -9.94 -30.83
C LEU A 256 -1.05 -11.00 -29.73
N ARG A 257 -1.55 -10.60 -28.55
CA ARG A 257 -1.75 -11.47 -27.38
C ARG A 257 -0.49 -12.18 -26.92
N LEU A 258 0.68 -11.63 -27.24
CA LEU A 258 1.96 -12.14 -26.79
C LEU A 258 2.25 -11.71 -25.35
N PRO A 259 2.96 -12.55 -24.55
CA PRO A 259 3.29 -12.20 -23.18
C PRO A 259 4.15 -10.94 -23.12
N SER A 260 3.77 -9.98 -22.27
CA SER A 260 4.54 -8.79 -21.99
C SER A 260 4.66 -8.61 -20.48
N PRO A 261 5.85 -8.28 -19.95
CA PRO A 261 6.06 -8.05 -18.52
C PRO A 261 5.36 -6.79 -18.01
N VAL A 262 5.03 -5.87 -18.90
CA VAL A 262 4.38 -4.58 -18.58
C VAL A 262 3.23 -4.29 -19.56
N ARG A 263 2.28 -3.47 -19.13
CA ARG A 263 1.21 -2.94 -19.99
C ARG A 263 1.61 -1.59 -20.57
N PRO A 264 1.07 -1.17 -21.74
CA PRO A 264 1.37 0.14 -22.33
C PRO A 264 1.18 1.32 -21.36
N GLU A 265 0.08 1.30 -20.59
CA GLU A 265 -0.19 2.32 -19.57
C GLU A 265 0.88 2.38 -18.47
N GLN A 266 1.48 1.25 -18.11
CA GLN A 266 2.55 1.20 -17.13
C GLN A 266 3.83 1.83 -17.68
N VAL A 267 4.10 1.67 -18.99
CA VAL A 267 5.25 2.32 -19.65
C VAL A 267 5.15 3.84 -19.55
N LEU A 268 3.97 4.41 -19.84
CA LEU A 268 3.75 5.86 -19.70
C LEU A 268 3.89 6.34 -18.26
N ARG A 269 3.40 5.55 -17.29
CA ARG A 269 3.51 5.87 -15.86
C ARG A 269 4.93 5.81 -15.31
N LEU A 270 5.86 5.14 -16.01
CA LEU A 270 7.27 5.13 -15.60
C LEU A 270 7.97 6.48 -15.88
N GLU A 271 7.39 7.37 -16.69
CA GLU A 271 7.88 8.75 -16.88
C GLU A 271 7.40 9.71 -15.79
N GLU A 272 6.38 9.36 -15.03
CA GLU A 272 5.95 10.21 -13.93
C GLU A 272 6.82 9.96 -12.69
N SER A 273 7.41 11.03 -12.18
CA SER A 273 8.04 11.00 -10.86
C SER A 273 6.98 10.70 -9.79
N LYS A 274 7.30 9.76 -8.91
CA LYS A 274 6.44 9.32 -7.81
C LYS A 274 7.05 9.67 -6.46
N ALA A 275 7.83 10.73 -6.42
CA ALA A 275 8.30 11.31 -5.18
C ALA A 275 7.12 12.00 -4.48
N VAL A 276 7.01 11.77 -3.17
CA VAL A 276 5.97 12.33 -2.32
C VAL A 276 6.58 12.94 -1.06
N ASP A 277 5.98 14.03 -0.56
CA ASP A 277 6.37 14.57 0.73
C ASP A 277 5.83 13.69 1.86
N ILE A 278 6.71 13.11 2.64
CA ILE A 278 6.40 12.31 3.84
C ILE A 278 6.57 13.09 5.14
N GLY A 279 6.91 14.38 5.07
CA GLY A 279 7.12 15.24 6.23
C GLY A 279 5.94 15.27 7.20
N PRO A 280 4.71 15.47 6.75
CA PRO A 280 3.53 15.38 7.63
C PRO A 280 3.40 14.04 8.35
N ALA A 281 3.59 12.92 7.64
CA ALA A 281 3.53 11.58 8.26
C ALA A 281 4.63 11.38 9.30
N ARG A 282 5.84 11.91 9.06
CA ARG A 282 6.94 11.86 10.04
C ARG A 282 6.60 12.61 11.32
N ARG A 283 6.06 13.83 11.19
CA ARG A 283 5.73 14.66 12.36
C ARG A 283 4.56 14.12 13.17
N ASP A 284 3.49 13.74 12.47
CA ASP A 284 2.21 13.45 13.12
C ASP A 284 2.08 11.96 13.50
N LEU A 285 2.63 11.03 12.70
CA LEU A 285 2.51 9.58 12.91
C LEU A 285 3.81 8.94 13.44
N GLY A 286 4.90 9.71 13.59
CA GLY A 286 6.22 9.13 13.88
C GLY A 286 6.72 8.21 12.75
N PHE A 287 6.29 8.46 11.51
CA PHE A 287 6.64 7.61 10.37
C PHE A 287 8.13 7.66 10.05
N ALA A 288 8.82 6.57 10.29
CA ALA A 288 10.27 6.40 10.07
C ALA A 288 10.53 5.21 9.12
N PRO A 289 10.30 5.40 7.80
CA PRO A 289 10.46 4.30 6.86
C PRO A 289 11.92 3.89 6.70
N ARG A 290 12.16 2.59 6.50
CA ARG A 290 13.46 2.03 6.17
C ARG A 290 13.90 2.43 4.77
N SER A 291 15.22 2.38 4.53
CA SER A 291 15.77 2.61 3.20
C SER A 291 15.34 1.51 2.22
N PHE A 292 15.32 1.86 0.92
CA PHE A 292 15.03 0.87 -0.10
C PHE A 292 16.03 -0.28 -0.10
N ALA A 293 17.30 0.01 0.16
CA ALA A 293 18.36 -1.01 0.20
C ALA A 293 18.14 -2.04 1.32
N GLU A 294 17.70 -1.61 2.51
CA GLU A 294 17.37 -2.51 3.61
C GLU A 294 16.15 -3.37 3.29
N GLY A 295 15.07 -2.73 2.82
CA GLY A 295 13.82 -3.45 2.53
C GLY A 295 13.93 -4.45 1.39
N ILE A 296 14.64 -4.09 0.28
CA ILE A 296 14.79 -4.99 -0.87
C ILE A 296 15.72 -6.17 -0.57
N ARG A 297 16.70 -5.99 0.32
CA ARG A 297 17.55 -7.09 0.79
C ARG A 297 16.72 -8.12 1.55
N ALA A 298 15.90 -7.67 2.51
CA ALA A 298 15.02 -8.56 3.25
C ALA A 298 14.03 -9.32 2.33
N GLU A 299 13.48 -8.67 1.32
CA GLU A 299 12.59 -9.32 0.35
C GLU A 299 13.33 -10.34 -0.53
N ALA A 300 14.57 -10.03 -0.95
CA ALA A 300 15.41 -10.96 -1.71
C ALA A 300 15.75 -12.22 -0.91
N GLU A 301 16.03 -12.08 0.39
CA GLU A 301 16.28 -13.19 1.32
C GLU A 301 15.03 -14.07 1.47
N LEU A 302 13.85 -13.47 1.67
CA LEU A 302 12.57 -14.21 1.71
C LEU A 302 12.31 -14.96 0.41
N LEU A 303 12.59 -14.33 -0.74
CA LEU A 303 12.43 -14.96 -2.06
C LEU A 303 13.42 -16.14 -2.26
N ALA A 304 14.62 -16.06 -1.68
CA ALA A 304 15.58 -17.14 -1.72
C ALA A 304 15.17 -18.35 -0.86
N ALA A 305 14.53 -18.09 0.29
CA ALA A 305 14.05 -19.12 1.20
C ALA A 305 12.81 -19.89 0.70
N MET A 306 12.12 -19.40 -0.31
CA MET A 306 10.93 -20.03 -0.93
C MET A 306 11.29 -21.07 -2.01
N LYS A 307 12.55 -21.54 -2.11
CA LYS A 307 12.99 -22.56 -3.09
C LYS A 307 12.58 -23.97 -2.69
#